data_f11fbdcac7cfdf551d0c8bc9727e9aa9
#
_entry.id   f11fbdcac7cfdf551d0c8bc9727e9aa9
#
_cell.length_a   1.000
_cell.length_b   1.000
_cell.length_c   1.000
_cell.angle_alpha   90.00
_cell.angle_beta   90.00
_cell.angle_gamma   90.00
#
_symmetry.space_group_name_H-M   'P 1'
#
loop_
_entity.id
_entity.type
_entity.pdbx_description
1 polymer ?
#
loop_
_entity_poly.entity_id
_entity_poly.type
_entity_poly.pdbx_seq_one_letter_code
_entity_poly.pdbx_strand_id
1 'polypeptide(L)'
;MSKRHWDESDIRIRPNRKGTRPRTKDRPSHDDAEFGMVVTKDRGRWGVVLDGREEPIVTMRAREMGRTAVEVGDRVGLVGDTSGREGTLARIVKLEERTSVLRRTADDTDPYERIVVANADQLLIVTAVADPPPRSGFVERALIAAFVGNVHPILCLTKSDLTDPAPFAAEFEDLDVTVVYAGVDDPVDELRDMLEGKVTALVGHSGVGKSTLVNRLVPDAHRETGVVSGVGKGRHTSTQSVALRLPGGGWIVDTPGIRSFGLAHVDADTVVGVFDDLATAVEKCPRGCTHLGPPADPECALDRFEPDTASARRRDAVRKLLEALSSNNEWEM
;
A
#
# COMPACT_ATOMS: atom_id res chain seq x y z
N MET A 1 -19.20 52.65 -33.52
CA MET A 1 -19.45 51.23 -33.14
C MET A 1 -19.74 51.18 -31.64
N SER A 2 -21.03 51.03 -31.30
CA SER A 2 -21.50 51.03 -29.90
C SER A 2 -21.16 49.70 -29.22
N LYS A 3 -20.40 49.71 -28.11
CA LYS A 3 -20.15 48.56 -27.28
C LYS A 3 -21.43 48.26 -26.48
N ARG A 4 -22.10 47.13 -26.74
CA ARG A 4 -23.18 46.65 -25.90
C ARG A 4 -22.62 46.33 -24.52
N HIS A 5 -23.09 46.97 -23.50
CA HIS A 5 -22.88 46.64 -22.10
C HIS A 5 -23.85 45.51 -21.76
N TRP A 6 -23.30 44.36 -21.37
CA TRP A 6 -24.11 43.25 -20.84
C TRP A 6 -24.32 43.50 -19.35
N ASP A 7 -25.55 43.40 -18.86
CA ASP A 7 -25.84 43.44 -17.46
C ASP A 7 -26.59 42.15 -17.04
N GLU A 8 -26.76 41.92 -15.72
CA GLU A 8 -27.37 40.70 -15.19
C GLU A 8 -28.82 40.47 -15.64
N SER A 9 -29.52 41.51 -16.14
CA SER A 9 -30.88 41.40 -16.64
C SER A 9 -30.95 40.75 -18.04
N ASP A 10 -29.84 40.64 -18.75
CA ASP A 10 -29.76 40.01 -20.06
C ASP A 10 -29.69 38.48 -20.00
N ILE A 11 -29.58 37.90 -18.78
CA ILE A 11 -29.53 36.46 -18.57
C ILE A 11 -30.94 35.88 -18.61
N ARG A 12 -31.39 35.44 -19.78
CA ARG A 12 -32.61 34.63 -19.90
C ARG A 12 -32.35 33.17 -19.49
N ILE A 13 -32.65 32.84 -18.23
CA ILE A 13 -32.68 31.46 -17.76
C ILE A 13 -33.89 30.77 -18.42
N ARG A 14 -33.62 29.88 -19.40
CA ARG A 14 -34.66 29.02 -19.96
C ARG A 14 -35.02 27.96 -18.89
N PRO A 15 -36.24 27.93 -18.32
CA PRO A 15 -36.62 26.86 -17.42
C PRO A 15 -36.61 25.54 -18.16
N ASN A 16 -35.86 24.58 -17.61
CA ASN A 16 -35.82 23.23 -18.16
C ASN A 16 -37.22 22.62 -18.00
N ARG A 17 -37.88 22.27 -19.12
CA ARG A 17 -39.25 21.71 -19.16
C ARG A 17 -39.40 20.34 -18.49
N LYS A 18 -38.34 19.69 -18.10
CA LYS A 18 -38.34 18.48 -17.24
C LYS A 18 -38.11 18.97 -15.82
N GLY A 19 -39.20 19.13 -15.06
CA GLY A 19 -39.18 19.48 -13.64
C GLY A 19 -38.12 18.63 -12.92
N THR A 20 -37.04 19.31 -12.54
CA THR A 20 -36.05 18.73 -11.63
C THR A 20 -36.79 18.52 -10.30
N ARG A 21 -37.18 17.27 -10.01
CA ARG A 21 -37.48 16.89 -8.64
C ARG A 21 -36.31 17.37 -7.77
N PRO A 22 -36.56 18.04 -6.65
CA PRO A 22 -35.50 18.34 -5.70
C PRO A 22 -34.76 17.03 -5.47
N ARG A 23 -33.46 17.00 -5.73
CA ARG A 23 -32.65 15.86 -5.33
C ARG A 23 -32.64 15.90 -3.82
N THR A 24 -33.49 15.11 -3.19
CA THR A 24 -33.40 14.83 -1.76
C THR A 24 -31.99 14.31 -1.52
N LYS A 25 -31.24 14.97 -0.63
CA LYS A 25 -29.91 14.54 -0.21
C LYS A 25 -29.96 13.30 0.71
N ASP A 26 -31.13 12.69 0.88
CA ASP A 26 -31.30 11.47 1.65
C ASP A 26 -30.62 10.33 0.92
N ARG A 27 -29.38 10.05 1.32
CA ARG A 27 -28.66 8.85 0.91
C ARG A 27 -29.30 7.69 1.67
N PRO A 28 -29.66 6.58 0.98
CA PRO A 28 -30.13 5.37 1.65
C PRO A 28 -29.10 4.96 2.72
N SER A 29 -29.56 4.52 3.88
CA SER A 29 -28.67 4.07 4.96
C SER A 29 -27.94 2.77 4.61
N HIS A 30 -28.51 1.97 3.68
CA HIS A 30 -27.99 0.66 3.27
C HIS A 30 -27.68 -0.24 4.47
N ASP A 31 -28.62 -0.35 5.42
CA ASP A 31 -28.44 -1.14 6.64
C ASP A 31 -28.44 -2.65 6.36
N ASP A 32 -28.93 -3.03 5.20
CA ASP A 32 -28.96 -4.39 4.65
C ASP A 32 -27.70 -4.76 3.82
N ALA A 33 -26.69 -3.90 3.81
CA ALA A 33 -25.47 -4.16 3.05
C ALA A 33 -24.71 -5.38 3.61
N GLU A 34 -24.34 -6.31 2.72
CA GLU A 34 -23.38 -7.40 3.03
C GLU A 34 -21.96 -6.88 2.88
N PHE A 35 -21.09 -7.20 3.85
CA PHE A 35 -19.71 -6.72 3.85
C PHE A 35 -18.74 -7.74 3.29
N GLY A 36 -17.63 -7.24 2.73
CA GLY A 36 -16.57 -8.05 2.20
C GLY A 36 -15.32 -7.24 1.86
N MET A 37 -14.26 -7.94 1.46
CA MET A 37 -12.99 -7.35 1.07
C MET A 37 -12.82 -7.32 -0.44
N VAL A 38 -12.33 -6.21 -0.96
CA VAL A 38 -11.94 -6.06 -2.37
C VAL A 38 -10.65 -6.84 -2.62
N VAL A 39 -10.71 -7.83 -3.50
CA VAL A 39 -9.58 -8.69 -3.86
C VAL A 39 -9.00 -8.40 -5.24
N THR A 40 -9.79 -7.78 -6.13
CA THR A 40 -9.32 -7.35 -7.45
C THR A 40 -9.99 -6.06 -7.89
N LYS A 41 -9.30 -5.33 -8.76
CA LYS A 41 -9.80 -4.12 -9.39
C LYS A 41 -9.45 -4.14 -10.87
N ASP A 42 -10.45 -4.05 -11.75
CA ASP A 42 -10.24 -3.95 -13.19
C ASP A 42 -11.29 -3.06 -13.86
N ARG A 43 -10.84 -1.97 -14.52
CA ARG A 43 -11.65 -1.10 -15.40
C ARG A 43 -13.04 -0.75 -14.87
N GLY A 44 -13.13 -0.38 -13.58
CA GLY A 44 -14.39 0.00 -12.93
C GLY A 44 -15.26 -1.17 -12.48
N ARG A 45 -14.67 -2.35 -12.42
CA ARG A 45 -15.20 -3.56 -11.77
C ARG A 45 -14.30 -3.91 -10.61
N TRP A 46 -14.88 -4.46 -9.57
CA TRP A 46 -14.19 -4.95 -8.39
C TRP A 46 -14.63 -6.37 -8.11
N GLY A 47 -13.66 -7.25 -7.85
CA GLY A 47 -13.93 -8.55 -7.26
C GLY A 47 -13.97 -8.38 -5.75
N VAL A 48 -15.03 -8.81 -5.10
CA VAL A 48 -15.19 -8.72 -3.64
C VAL A 48 -15.49 -10.10 -3.09
N VAL A 49 -14.74 -10.52 -2.09
CA VAL A 49 -15.04 -11.72 -1.30
C VAL A 49 -15.84 -11.29 -0.10
N LEU A 50 -17.09 -11.75 -0.02
CA LEU A 50 -17.98 -11.50 1.11
C LEU A 50 -17.56 -12.28 2.35
N ASP A 51 -17.86 -11.73 3.52
CA ASP A 51 -17.61 -12.39 4.79
C ASP A 51 -18.30 -13.77 4.81
N GLY A 52 -17.54 -14.78 5.22
CA GLY A 52 -17.98 -16.17 5.25
C GLY A 52 -18.08 -16.88 3.89
N ARG A 53 -17.64 -16.23 2.81
CA ARG A 53 -17.53 -16.84 1.46
C ARG A 53 -16.07 -16.96 1.04
N GLU A 54 -15.82 -17.80 0.05
CA GLU A 54 -14.49 -18.01 -0.52
C GLU A 54 -14.35 -17.40 -1.92
N GLU A 55 -15.42 -17.47 -2.70
CA GLU A 55 -15.43 -17.03 -4.09
C GLU A 55 -15.70 -15.53 -4.22
N PRO A 56 -14.93 -14.80 -5.04
CA PRO A 56 -15.17 -13.41 -5.29
C PRO A 56 -16.41 -13.20 -6.19
N ILE A 57 -17.17 -12.17 -5.90
CA ILE A 57 -18.28 -11.72 -6.74
C ILE A 57 -17.90 -10.44 -7.48
N VAL A 58 -18.38 -10.32 -8.72
CA VAL A 58 -18.13 -9.11 -9.51
C VAL A 58 -19.06 -8.00 -9.08
N THR A 59 -18.48 -6.83 -8.82
CA THR A 59 -19.20 -5.67 -8.33
C THR A 59 -18.92 -4.42 -9.16
N MET A 60 -19.75 -3.41 -9.00
CA MET A 60 -19.50 -2.07 -9.50
C MET A 60 -19.78 -1.02 -8.42
N ARG A 61 -19.16 0.13 -8.51
CA ARG A 61 -19.39 1.23 -7.58
C ARG A 61 -20.76 1.88 -7.84
N ALA A 62 -21.52 2.12 -6.79
CA ALA A 62 -22.79 2.84 -6.88
C ALA A 62 -22.54 4.32 -7.25
N ARG A 63 -23.53 4.94 -7.90
CA ARG A 63 -23.41 6.35 -8.36
C ARG A 63 -23.25 7.33 -7.21
N GLU A 64 -23.86 7.06 -6.07
CA GLU A 64 -23.79 7.89 -4.86
C GLU A 64 -22.39 7.97 -4.25
N MET A 65 -21.53 6.99 -4.49
CA MET A 65 -20.14 7.03 -4.07
C MET A 65 -19.28 8.02 -4.89
N GLY A 66 -19.80 8.51 -6.02
CA GLY A 66 -19.12 9.51 -6.82
C GLY A 66 -17.73 9.05 -7.30
N ARG A 67 -16.68 9.80 -6.93
CA ARG A 67 -15.29 9.52 -7.29
C ARG A 67 -14.48 8.84 -6.19
N THR A 68 -15.14 8.34 -5.13
CA THR A 68 -14.44 7.63 -4.04
C THR A 68 -13.57 6.52 -4.61
N ALA A 69 -12.29 6.56 -4.32
CA ALA A 69 -11.36 5.53 -4.75
C ALA A 69 -11.59 4.27 -3.91
N VAL A 70 -11.85 3.16 -4.59
CA VAL A 70 -11.95 1.83 -3.99
C VAL A 70 -10.77 1.01 -4.50
N GLU A 71 -9.99 0.46 -3.58
CA GLU A 71 -8.73 -0.22 -3.86
C GLU A 71 -8.73 -1.65 -3.30
N VAL A 72 -7.76 -2.46 -3.70
CA VAL A 72 -7.59 -3.82 -3.15
C VAL A 72 -7.28 -3.73 -1.65
N GLY A 73 -7.93 -4.58 -0.87
CA GLY A 73 -7.88 -4.56 0.59
C GLY A 73 -9.00 -3.74 1.26
N ASP A 74 -9.72 -2.89 0.52
CA ASP A 74 -10.83 -2.12 1.09
C ASP A 74 -11.96 -3.03 1.60
N ARG A 75 -12.49 -2.69 2.77
CA ARG A 75 -13.73 -3.24 3.29
C ARG A 75 -14.91 -2.46 2.73
N VAL A 76 -15.82 -3.15 2.07
CA VAL A 76 -16.93 -2.52 1.35
C VAL A 76 -18.27 -3.19 1.67
N GLY A 77 -19.32 -2.39 1.73
CA GLY A 77 -20.70 -2.87 1.84
C GLY A 77 -21.35 -2.94 0.48
N LEU A 78 -21.99 -4.07 0.20
CA LEU A 78 -22.63 -4.41 -1.07
C LEU A 78 -24.14 -4.49 -0.92
N VAL A 79 -24.86 -4.08 -1.97
CA VAL A 79 -26.30 -4.30 -2.13
C VAL A 79 -26.59 -4.82 -3.52
N GLY A 80 -27.79 -5.40 -3.69
CA GLY A 80 -28.24 -5.98 -4.95
C GLY A 80 -28.04 -7.49 -4.99
N ASP A 81 -27.78 -8.05 -6.17
CA ASP A 81 -27.60 -9.50 -6.28
C ASP A 81 -26.15 -9.90 -5.92
N THR A 82 -25.99 -10.36 -4.71
CA THR A 82 -24.71 -10.84 -4.14
C THR A 82 -24.50 -12.34 -4.33
N SER A 83 -25.35 -13.02 -5.14
CA SER A 83 -25.27 -14.47 -5.35
C SER A 83 -23.97 -14.93 -6.04
N GLY A 84 -23.31 -14.06 -6.80
CA GLY A 84 -22.13 -14.39 -7.60
C GLY A 84 -22.44 -15.19 -8.87
N ARG A 85 -23.72 -15.39 -9.22
CA ARG A 85 -24.11 -16.09 -10.45
C ARG A 85 -23.66 -15.32 -11.69
N GLU A 86 -23.37 -16.04 -12.77
CA GLU A 86 -23.03 -15.43 -14.05
C GLU A 86 -24.10 -14.42 -14.50
N GLY A 87 -23.67 -13.22 -14.88
CA GLY A 87 -24.55 -12.13 -15.29
C GLY A 87 -25.12 -11.28 -14.15
N THR A 88 -24.92 -11.65 -12.90
CA THR A 88 -25.31 -10.82 -11.75
C THR A 88 -24.26 -9.73 -11.45
N LEU A 89 -24.69 -8.62 -10.84
CA LEU A 89 -23.83 -7.50 -10.53
C LEU A 89 -24.28 -6.79 -9.25
N ALA A 90 -23.53 -6.98 -8.18
CA ALA A 90 -23.72 -6.24 -6.94
C ALA A 90 -23.14 -4.82 -7.02
N ARG A 91 -23.54 -3.95 -6.11
CA ARG A 91 -23.10 -2.56 -6.06
C ARG A 91 -22.42 -2.26 -4.72
N ILE A 92 -21.23 -1.68 -4.80
CA ILE A 92 -20.54 -1.13 -3.65
C ILE A 92 -21.23 0.18 -3.27
N VAL A 93 -21.79 0.26 -2.06
CA VAL A 93 -22.52 1.41 -1.52
C VAL A 93 -21.87 2.03 -0.30
N LYS A 94 -21.06 1.25 0.43
CA LYS A 94 -20.29 1.70 1.60
C LYS A 94 -18.81 1.38 1.41
N LEU A 95 -17.95 2.26 1.91
CA LEU A 95 -16.53 2.04 2.11
C LEU A 95 -16.27 2.28 3.59
N GLU A 96 -15.74 1.27 4.29
CA GLU A 96 -15.35 1.40 5.68
C GLU A 96 -14.08 2.24 5.82
N GLU A 97 -13.86 2.79 7.01
CA GLU A 97 -12.63 3.52 7.32
C GLU A 97 -11.43 2.59 7.26
N ARG A 98 -10.37 3.06 6.64
CA ARG A 98 -9.14 2.29 6.47
C ARG A 98 -8.32 2.34 7.75
N THR A 99 -7.87 1.18 8.22
CA THR A 99 -6.96 1.05 9.38
C THR A 99 -5.52 1.30 9.00
N SER A 100 -5.15 1.00 7.76
CA SER A 100 -3.83 1.21 7.19
C SER A 100 -3.92 1.53 5.71
N VAL A 101 -2.91 2.21 5.15
CA VAL A 101 -2.89 2.54 3.72
C VAL A 101 -1.46 2.57 3.21
N LEU A 102 -1.10 1.61 2.38
CA LEU A 102 0.16 1.67 1.66
C LEU A 102 0.01 2.61 0.46
N ARG A 103 0.74 3.70 0.46
CA ARG A 103 0.69 4.75 -0.57
C ARG A 103 2.03 4.91 -1.28
N ARG A 104 1.98 5.43 -2.49
CA ARG A 104 3.16 5.93 -3.20
C ARG A 104 2.78 7.07 -4.12
N THR A 105 3.74 7.88 -4.49
CA THR A 105 3.70 8.74 -5.67
C THR A 105 4.38 8.03 -6.86
N ALA A 106 4.28 8.55 -8.07
CA ALA A 106 4.97 7.96 -9.21
C ALA A 106 6.50 8.12 -9.07
N ASP A 107 6.90 9.29 -8.60
CA ASP A 107 8.25 9.68 -8.20
C ASP A 107 8.15 10.71 -7.07
N ASP A 108 9.28 11.26 -6.61
CA ASP A 108 9.32 12.20 -5.49
C ASP A 108 8.89 13.63 -5.88
N THR A 109 8.52 13.86 -7.13
CA THR A 109 8.02 15.16 -7.63
C THR A 109 6.53 15.12 -7.98
N ASP A 110 5.94 13.92 -8.11
CA ASP A 110 4.50 13.77 -8.43
C ASP A 110 3.65 14.09 -7.17
N PRO A 111 2.82 15.12 -7.20
CA PRO A 111 1.95 15.46 -6.06
C PRO A 111 0.79 14.48 -5.87
N TYR A 112 0.57 13.56 -6.81
CA TYR A 112 -0.58 12.66 -6.78
C TYR A 112 -0.27 11.34 -6.09
N GLU A 113 -0.74 11.20 -4.87
CA GLU A 113 -0.70 9.94 -4.14
C GLU A 113 -1.59 8.89 -4.79
N ARG A 114 -1.10 7.67 -4.81
CA ARG A 114 -1.83 6.49 -5.27
C ARG A 114 -1.82 5.45 -4.15
N ILE A 115 -2.99 4.99 -3.80
CA ILE A 115 -3.12 3.88 -2.86
C ILE A 115 -2.74 2.60 -3.61
N VAL A 116 -1.83 1.85 -3.02
CA VAL A 116 -1.34 0.57 -3.52
C VAL A 116 -2.20 -0.55 -2.97
N VAL A 117 -2.36 -0.58 -1.64
CA VAL A 117 -3.18 -1.53 -0.89
C VAL A 117 -3.80 -0.80 0.30
N ALA A 118 -5.06 -1.07 0.58
CA ALA A 118 -5.76 -0.61 1.77
C ALA A 118 -5.84 -1.74 2.81
N ASN A 119 -5.88 -1.39 4.08
CA ASN A 119 -6.05 -2.33 5.21
C ASN A 119 -5.05 -3.50 5.18
N ALA A 120 -3.83 -3.25 4.69
CA ALA A 120 -2.76 -4.23 4.82
C ALA A 120 -2.26 -4.26 6.27
N ASP A 121 -2.19 -5.44 6.86
CA ASP A 121 -1.57 -5.63 8.17
C ASP A 121 -0.05 -5.59 8.05
N GLN A 122 0.49 -6.11 6.94
CA GLN A 122 1.91 -6.33 6.74
C GLN A 122 2.38 -5.93 5.34
N LEU A 123 3.64 -5.49 5.25
CA LEU A 123 4.36 -5.30 3.98
C LEU A 123 5.53 -6.27 3.91
N LEU A 124 5.44 -7.28 3.05
CA LEU A 124 6.51 -8.21 2.76
C LEU A 124 7.45 -7.62 1.69
N ILE A 125 8.60 -7.13 2.12
CA ILE A 125 9.63 -6.52 1.27
C ILE A 125 10.59 -7.63 0.86
N VAL A 126 10.49 -8.10 -0.39
CA VAL A 126 11.32 -9.18 -0.91
C VAL A 126 12.54 -8.61 -1.63
N THR A 127 13.72 -8.95 -1.15
CA THR A 127 14.99 -8.58 -1.78
C THR A 127 15.92 -9.79 -1.86
N ALA A 128 16.68 -9.91 -2.94
CA ALA A 128 17.71 -10.92 -3.06
C ALA A 128 19.01 -10.42 -2.42
N VAL A 129 19.73 -11.27 -1.72
CA VAL A 129 21.06 -10.94 -1.17
C VAL A 129 22.15 -11.02 -2.23
N ALA A 130 21.88 -11.69 -3.36
CA ALA A 130 22.72 -11.73 -4.56
C ALA A 130 21.87 -11.98 -5.80
N ASP A 131 22.34 -11.57 -6.95
CA ASP A 131 21.77 -11.76 -8.29
C ASP A 131 20.23 -11.57 -8.40
N PRO A 132 19.75 -10.32 -8.40
CA PRO A 132 20.50 -9.08 -8.43
C PRO A 132 21.09 -8.72 -7.05
N PRO A 133 22.10 -7.85 -7.00
CA PRO A 133 22.61 -7.35 -5.73
C PRO A 133 21.48 -6.61 -4.95
N PRO A 134 21.49 -6.66 -3.61
CA PRO A 134 20.50 -5.98 -2.81
C PRO A 134 20.58 -4.47 -3.02
N ARG A 135 19.42 -3.81 -2.87
CA ARG A 135 19.30 -2.36 -3.02
C ARG A 135 18.76 -1.77 -1.72
N SER A 136 19.65 -1.31 -0.85
CA SER A 136 19.28 -0.72 0.45
C SER A 136 18.28 0.41 0.28
N GLY A 137 18.48 1.34 -0.65
CA GLY A 137 17.57 2.46 -0.90
C GLY A 137 16.14 2.05 -1.25
N PHE A 138 15.93 0.92 -1.96
CA PHE A 138 14.57 0.41 -2.18
C PHE A 138 13.94 -0.10 -0.88
N VAL A 139 14.71 -0.85 -0.07
CA VAL A 139 14.22 -1.37 1.21
C VAL A 139 13.88 -0.23 2.15
N GLU A 140 14.77 0.76 2.28
CA GLU A 140 14.58 1.96 3.11
C GLU A 140 13.30 2.70 2.73
N ARG A 141 13.06 2.95 1.45
CA ARG A 141 11.84 3.62 0.97
C ARG A 141 10.58 2.79 1.19
N ALA A 142 10.67 1.47 1.05
CA ALA A 142 9.55 0.57 1.34
C ALA A 142 9.25 0.54 2.85
N LEU A 143 10.27 0.60 3.71
CA LEU A 143 10.12 0.71 5.16
C LEU A 143 9.43 2.03 5.55
N ILE A 144 9.86 3.16 4.98
CA ILE A 144 9.21 4.45 5.20
C ILE A 144 7.72 4.36 4.82
N ALA A 145 7.41 3.82 3.65
CA ALA A 145 6.03 3.68 3.19
C ALA A 145 5.18 2.79 4.12
N ALA A 146 5.77 1.71 4.65
CA ALA A 146 5.12 0.82 5.60
C ALA A 146 4.84 1.53 6.93
N PHE A 147 5.86 2.15 7.53
CA PHE A 147 5.75 2.85 8.81
C PHE A 147 4.70 3.95 8.75
N VAL A 148 4.81 4.86 7.77
CA VAL A 148 3.86 5.97 7.59
C VAL A 148 2.45 5.48 7.25
N GLY A 149 2.34 4.33 6.59
CA GLY A 149 1.07 3.69 6.23
C GLY A 149 0.41 2.90 7.36
N ASN A 150 1.01 2.82 8.55
CA ASN A 150 0.58 1.95 9.65
C ASN A 150 0.52 0.47 9.22
N VAL A 151 1.57 0.00 8.52
CA VAL A 151 1.71 -1.38 8.00
C VAL A 151 2.98 -1.98 8.60
N HIS A 152 2.89 -3.16 9.20
CA HIS A 152 4.05 -3.82 9.81
C HIS A 152 5.02 -4.34 8.72
N PRO A 153 6.30 -3.89 8.69
CA PRO A 153 7.24 -4.35 7.67
C PRO A 153 7.85 -5.71 8.03
N ILE A 154 7.98 -6.57 7.01
CA ILE A 154 8.73 -7.83 7.05
C ILE A 154 9.75 -7.79 5.91
N LEU A 155 11.03 -7.83 6.24
CA LEU A 155 12.11 -7.93 5.26
C LEU A 155 12.41 -9.40 4.96
N CYS A 156 12.07 -9.84 3.75
CA CYS A 156 12.31 -11.22 3.29
C CYS A 156 13.55 -11.26 2.40
N LEU A 157 14.61 -11.88 2.92
CA LEU A 157 15.89 -12.07 2.23
C LEU A 157 15.88 -13.39 1.47
N THR A 158 15.92 -13.30 0.15
CA THR A 158 15.93 -14.47 -0.73
C THR A 158 17.35 -14.75 -1.24
N LYS A 159 17.56 -15.95 -1.81
CA LYS A 159 18.85 -16.40 -2.36
C LYS A 159 19.98 -16.39 -1.33
N SER A 160 19.66 -16.68 -0.09
CA SER A 160 20.59 -16.88 1.02
C SER A 160 21.57 -18.02 0.76
N ASP A 161 21.27 -18.92 -0.19
CA ASP A 161 22.15 -19.94 -0.72
C ASP A 161 23.34 -19.41 -1.54
N LEU A 162 23.25 -18.16 -2.06
CA LEU A 162 24.30 -17.57 -2.89
C LEU A 162 25.33 -16.77 -2.07
N THR A 163 24.94 -16.18 -0.96
CA THR A 163 25.82 -15.40 -0.08
C THR A 163 25.22 -15.25 1.31
N ASP A 164 26.05 -14.95 2.31
CA ASP A 164 25.60 -14.70 3.69
C ASP A 164 24.66 -13.48 3.75
N PRO A 165 23.42 -13.63 4.21
CA PRO A 165 22.46 -12.53 4.33
C PRO A 165 22.70 -11.64 5.54
N ALA A 166 23.48 -12.09 6.54
CA ALA A 166 23.61 -11.41 7.83
C ALA A 166 24.12 -9.96 7.72
N PRO A 167 25.13 -9.64 6.88
CA PRO A 167 25.59 -8.25 6.74
C PRO A 167 24.52 -7.29 6.26
N PHE A 168 23.66 -7.74 5.33
CA PHE A 168 22.55 -6.92 4.84
C PHE A 168 21.40 -6.81 5.85
N ALA A 169 21.09 -7.89 6.54
CA ALA A 169 20.07 -7.88 7.61
C ALA A 169 20.43 -6.90 8.74
N ALA A 170 21.71 -6.84 9.12
CA ALA A 170 22.20 -5.96 10.18
C ALA A 170 22.00 -4.45 9.87
N GLU A 171 21.84 -4.04 8.61
CA GLU A 171 21.56 -2.66 8.26
C GLU A 171 20.23 -2.15 8.85
N PHE A 172 19.30 -3.06 9.18
CA PHE A 172 17.91 -2.77 9.56
C PHE A 172 17.54 -3.24 10.98
N GLU A 173 18.50 -3.79 11.75
CA GLU A 173 18.22 -4.41 13.07
C GLU A 173 17.71 -3.43 14.14
N ASP A 174 18.07 -2.16 14.04
CA ASP A 174 17.66 -1.10 14.98
C ASP A 174 16.32 -0.42 14.57
N LEU A 175 15.71 -0.87 13.48
CA LEU A 175 14.35 -0.52 13.06
C LEU A 175 13.38 -1.63 13.47
N ASP A 176 12.13 -1.30 13.74
CA ASP A 176 11.12 -2.29 14.12
C ASP A 176 10.70 -3.15 12.90
N VAL A 177 11.66 -3.94 12.37
CA VAL A 177 11.52 -4.75 11.16
C VAL A 177 11.76 -6.21 11.49
N THR A 178 10.80 -7.06 11.14
CA THR A 178 11.00 -8.51 11.20
C THR A 178 11.80 -8.96 9.98
N VAL A 179 12.91 -9.66 10.19
CA VAL A 179 13.74 -10.22 9.10
C VAL A 179 13.50 -11.72 8.99
N VAL A 180 13.21 -12.20 7.77
CA VAL A 180 13.04 -13.63 7.47
C VAL A 180 13.90 -14.02 6.27
N TYR A 181 14.32 -15.29 6.25
CA TYR A 181 15.13 -15.84 5.17
C TYR A 181 14.30 -16.82 4.34
N ALA A 182 14.43 -16.74 3.02
CA ALA A 182 13.67 -17.55 2.07
C ALA A 182 14.52 -17.96 0.87
N GLY A 183 15.65 -18.59 1.11
CA GLY A 183 16.45 -19.26 0.09
C GLY A 183 15.68 -20.42 -0.56
N VAL A 184 16.25 -21.02 -1.61
CA VAL A 184 15.56 -22.07 -2.38
C VAL A 184 15.18 -23.25 -1.49
N ASP A 185 16.08 -23.66 -0.59
CA ASP A 185 15.92 -24.81 0.29
C ASP A 185 15.43 -24.44 1.69
N ASP A 186 15.31 -23.14 2.03
CA ASP A 186 14.85 -22.70 3.33
C ASP A 186 13.35 -23.03 3.51
N PRO A 187 12.91 -23.53 4.67
CA PRO A 187 11.49 -23.73 4.93
C PRO A 187 10.74 -22.40 4.92
N VAL A 188 9.52 -22.39 4.41
CA VAL A 188 8.65 -21.19 4.39
C VAL A 188 7.55 -21.27 5.47
N ASP A 189 7.63 -22.23 6.36
CA ASP A 189 6.57 -22.47 7.34
C ASP A 189 6.48 -21.34 8.36
N GLU A 190 7.61 -20.87 8.88
CA GLU A 190 7.63 -19.70 9.78
C GLU A 190 7.05 -18.45 9.10
N LEU A 191 7.43 -18.18 7.86
CA LEU A 191 6.85 -17.08 7.10
C LEU A 191 5.35 -17.30 6.89
N ARG A 192 4.91 -18.52 6.57
CA ARG A 192 3.49 -18.84 6.39
C ARG A 192 2.69 -18.55 7.65
N ASP A 193 3.22 -18.96 8.82
CA ASP A 193 2.59 -18.72 10.11
C ASP A 193 2.46 -17.23 10.43
N MET A 194 3.48 -16.43 10.09
CA MET A 194 3.43 -14.97 10.24
C MET A 194 2.37 -14.29 9.36
N LEU A 195 2.08 -14.88 8.20
CA LEU A 195 1.13 -14.33 7.22
C LEU A 195 -0.30 -14.84 7.45
N GLU A 196 -0.50 -15.88 8.26
CA GLU A 196 -1.81 -16.48 8.48
C GLU A 196 -2.80 -15.47 9.07
N GLY A 197 -4.00 -15.42 8.50
CA GLY A 197 -5.06 -14.52 8.93
C GLY A 197 -4.82 -13.03 8.64
N LYS A 198 -3.71 -12.66 7.99
CA LYS A 198 -3.30 -11.29 7.70
C LYS A 198 -3.52 -10.91 6.24
N VAL A 199 -3.65 -9.61 5.98
CA VAL A 199 -3.55 -9.04 4.64
C VAL A 199 -2.13 -8.51 4.45
N THR A 200 -1.36 -9.18 3.61
CA THR A 200 0.06 -8.87 3.39
C THR A 200 0.28 -8.33 1.98
N ALA A 201 0.70 -7.07 1.88
CA ALA A 201 1.16 -6.52 0.61
C ALA A 201 2.56 -7.04 0.28
N LEU A 202 2.82 -7.38 -1.00
CA LEU A 202 4.08 -7.93 -1.47
C LEU A 202 4.77 -6.96 -2.42
N VAL A 203 6.02 -6.60 -2.13
CA VAL A 203 6.82 -5.70 -2.97
C VAL A 203 8.24 -6.23 -3.16
N GLY A 204 8.92 -5.74 -4.17
CA GLY A 204 10.32 -6.09 -4.45
C GLY A 204 10.64 -5.98 -5.94
N HIS A 205 11.91 -5.83 -6.27
CA HIS A 205 12.36 -5.70 -7.65
C HIS A 205 12.15 -6.95 -8.51
N SER A 206 12.31 -6.78 -9.82
CA SER A 206 12.31 -7.93 -10.75
C SER A 206 13.51 -8.84 -10.47
N GLY A 207 13.29 -10.16 -10.52
CA GLY A 207 14.35 -11.14 -10.35
C GLY A 207 14.72 -11.50 -8.91
N VAL A 208 14.14 -10.82 -7.90
CA VAL A 208 14.42 -11.12 -6.48
C VAL A 208 13.73 -12.38 -5.94
N GLY A 209 12.97 -13.11 -6.76
CA GLY A 209 12.33 -14.36 -6.32
C GLY A 209 10.88 -14.25 -5.82
N LYS A 210 10.21 -13.09 -5.97
CA LYS A 210 8.80 -12.91 -5.55
C LYS A 210 7.86 -14.00 -6.05
N SER A 211 7.84 -14.25 -7.35
CA SER A 211 6.95 -15.26 -7.95
C SER A 211 7.23 -16.67 -7.43
N THR A 212 8.50 -17.00 -7.21
CA THR A 212 8.91 -18.27 -6.60
C THR A 212 8.38 -18.37 -5.17
N LEU A 213 8.53 -17.31 -4.39
CA LEU A 213 8.04 -17.24 -3.02
C LEU A 213 6.52 -17.37 -2.96
N VAL A 214 5.79 -16.61 -3.79
CA VAL A 214 4.31 -16.69 -3.88
C VAL A 214 3.86 -18.10 -4.23
N ASN A 215 4.49 -18.78 -5.20
CA ASN A 215 4.15 -20.16 -5.56
C ASN A 215 4.41 -21.16 -4.44
N ARG A 216 5.38 -20.90 -3.55
CA ARG A 216 5.64 -21.74 -2.36
C ARG A 216 4.62 -21.49 -1.25
N LEU A 217 4.14 -20.26 -1.11
CA LEU A 217 3.14 -19.86 -0.10
C LEU A 217 1.72 -20.22 -0.54
N VAL A 218 1.43 -20.06 -1.85
CA VAL A 218 0.12 -20.34 -2.47
C VAL A 218 0.32 -21.29 -3.65
N PRO A 219 0.39 -22.62 -3.42
CA PRO A 219 0.69 -23.60 -4.48
C PRO A 219 -0.27 -23.57 -5.67
N ASP A 220 -1.53 -23.16 -5.47
CA ASP A 220 -2.57 -23.06 -6.51
C ASP A 220 -2.75 -21.64 -7.07
N ALA A 221 -1.83 -20.71 -6.81
CA ALA A 221 -1.91 -19.31 -7.24
C ALA A 221 -2.24 -19.13 -8.74
N HIS A 222 -1.75 -20.00 -9.59
CA HIS A 222 -2.05 -19.98 -11.04
C HIS A 222 -3.50 -20.34 -11.38
N ARG A 223 -4.19 -21.12 -10.55
CA ARG A 223 -5.61 -21.46 -10.73
C ARG A 223 -6.51 -20.35 -10.23
N GLU A 224 -6.16 -19.74 -9.09
CA GLU A 224 -6.93 -18.65 -8.49
C GLU A 224 -6.93 -17.40 -9.36
N THR A 225 -5.81 -17.04 -9.97
CA THR A 225 -5.77 -15.90 -10.92
C THR A 225 -6.66 -16.12 -12.15
N GLY A 226 -6.91 -17.37 -12.54
CA GLY A 226 -7.82 -17.72 -13.63
C GLY A 226 -9.30 -17.53 -13.27
N VAL A 227 -9.69 -17.82 -12.03
CA VAL A 227 -11.07 -17.68 -11.54
C VAL A 227 -11.39 -16.20 -11.28
N VAL A 228 -10.46 -15.45 -10.71
CA VAL A 228 -10.62 -14.04 -10.38
C VAL A 228 -10.63 -13.15 -11.64
N SER A 229 -9.96 -13.58 -12.71
CA SER A 229 -9.91 -12.88 -14.00
C SER A 229 -11.04 -13.27 -14.97
N GLY A 230 -12.18 -13.75 -14.52
CA GLY A 230 -13.33 -14.22 -15.33
C GLY A 230 -13.79 -13.30 -16.47
N VAL A 231 -12.99 -12.31 -16.88
CA VAL A 231 -13.14 -11.46 -18.05
C VAL A 231 -11.86 -11.47 -18.86
N GLY A 232 -11.75 -12.40 -19.80
CA GLY A 232 -10.81 -12.33 -20.90
C GLY A 232 -9.52 -13.15 -20.75
N LYS A 233 -9.47 -14.28 -21.45
CA LYS A 233 -8.23 -14.96 -21.81
C LYS A 233 -7.26 -13.97 -22.48
N GLY A 234 -6.24 -13.51 -21.76
CA GLY A 234 -5.20 -12.64 -22.30
C GLY A 234 -4.00 -12.58 -21.36
N ARG A 235 -2.94 -13.20 -21.79
CA ARG A 235 -1.51 -13.07 -21.42
C ARG A 235 -1.17 -12.05 -20.33
N HIS A 236 -0.49 -12.53 -19.29
CA HIS A 236 0.19 -11.81 -18.21
C HIS A 236 0.84 -10.47 -18.59
N THR A 237 0.09 -9.41 -18.48
CA THR A 237 0.55 -8.02 -18.37
C THR A 237 -0.38 -7.26 -17.43
N SER A 238 -0.75 -7.87 -16.28
CA SER A 238 -1.57 -7.15 -15.31
C SER A 238 -0.69 -6.16 -14.55
N THR A 239 -0.95 -4.88 -14.78
CA THR A 239 -0.42 -3.76 -14.00
C THR A 239 -1.26 -3.51 -12.74
N GLN A 240 -2.09 -4.47 -12.34
CA GLN A 240 -3.09 -4.31 -11.29
C GLN A 240 -2.80 -5.26 -10.13
N SER A 241 -2.99 -4.75 -8.91
CA SER A 241 -2.87 -5.55 -7.68
C SER A 241 -3.96 -6.62 -7.61
N VAL A 242 -3.58 -7.83 -7.21
CA VAL A 242 -4.48 -8.97 -7.03
C VAL A 242 -4.19 -9.60 -5.67
N ALA A 243 -5.24 -9.83 -4.87
CA ALA A 243 -5.12 -10.57 -3.63
C ALA A 243 -5.29 -12.07 -3.89
N LEU A 244 -4.34 -12.87 -3.43
CA LEU A 244 -4.33 -14.33 -3.45
C LEU A 244 -4.60 -14.84 -2.05
N ARG A 245 -5.49 -15.80 -1.90
CA ARG A 245 -5.81 -16.38 -0.60
C ARG A 245 -4.71 -17.36 -0.15
N LEU A 246 -4.30 -17.25 1.11
CA LEU A 246 -3.39 -18.22 1.72
C LEU A 246 -4.15 -19.48 2.15
N PRO A 247 -3.55 -20.68 2.04
CA PRO A 247 -4.18 -21.94 2.45
C PRO A 247 -4.61 -21.96 3.92
N GLY A 248 -3.83 -21.35 4.83
CA GLY A 248 -4.12 -21.22 6.25
C GLY A 248 -5.06 -20.06 6.60
N GLY A 249 -5.53 -19.30 5.59
CA GLY A 249 -6.28 -18.07 5.78
C GLY A 249 -5.39 -16.82 5.65
N GLY A 250 -6.02 -15.65 5.42
CA GLY A 250 -5.30 -14.42 5.09
C GLY A 250 -5.07 -14.26 3.58
N TRP A 251 -4.37 -13.19 3.20
CA TRP A 251 -4.22 -12.77 1.81
C TRP A 251 -2.82 -12.24 1.51
N ILE A 252 -2.26 -12.62 0.37
CA ILE A 252 -1.11 -11.95 -0.23
C ILE A 252 -1.63 -11.06 -1.37
N VAL A 253 -1.32 -9.77 -1.30
CA VAL A 253 -1.62 -8.81 -2.37
C VAL A 253 -0.36 -8.60 -3.18
N ASP A 254 -0.30 -9.25 -4.34
CA ASP A 254 0.79 -8.98 -5.30
C ASP A 254 0.56 -7.61 -5.93
N THR A 255 1.60 -6.78 -5.90
CA THR A 255 1.58 -5.41 -6.41
C THR A 255 2.52 -5.28 -7.60
N PRO A 256 2.12 -5.78 -8.79
CA PRO A 256 2.99 -5.81 -9.95
C PRO A 256 3.38 -4.39 -10.38
N GLY A 257 4.63 -4.24 -10.82
CA GLY A 257 5.12 -2.98 -11.37
C GLY A 257 5.50 -1.90 -10.35
N ILE A 258 5.49 -2.20 -9.06
CA ILE A 258 6.09 -1.31 -8.05
C ILE A 258 7.60 -1.56 -8.07
N ARG A 259 8.30 -0.69 -8.79
CA ARG A 259 9.77 -0.70 -8.89
C ARG A 259 10.39 0.33 -7.96
N SER A 260 9.60 1.27 -7.47
CA SER A 260 10.01 2.36 -6.60
C SER A 260 8.84 2.82 -5.73
N PHE A 261 9.17 3.36 -4.59
CA PHE A 261 8.25 4.12 -3.75
C PHE A 261 8.60 5.60 -3.86
N GLY A 262 7.87 6.35 -4.69
CA GLY A 262 7.87 7.80 -4.59
C GLY A 262 7.19 8.21 -3.29
N LEU A 263 7.83 9.08 -2.53
CA LEU A 263 7.43 9.48 -1.18
C LEU A 263 7.26 11.00 -1.06
N ALA A 264 6.88 11.68 -2.15
CA ALA A 264 6.69 13.13 -2.18
C ALA A 264 5.69 13.67 -1.12
N HIS A 265 4.86 12.78 -0.57
CA HIS A 265 3.88 13.09 0.48
C HIS A 265 4.40 12.89 1.91
N VAL A 266 5.65 12.44 2.08
CA VAL A 266 6.25 12.11 3.38
C VAL A 266 7.32 13.14 3.71
N ASP A 267 7.27 13.67 4.91
CA ASP A 267 8.28 14.55 5.47
C ASP A 267 9.10 13.85 6.60
N ALA A 268 10.18 14.49 7.02
CA ALA A 268 11.08 13.95 8.04
C ALA A 268 10.37 13.78 9.39
N ASP A 269 9.53 14.73 9.79
CA ASP A 269 8.80 14.68 11.05
C ASP A 269 7.86 13.46 11.10
N THR A 270 7.20 13.15 9.98
CA THR A 270 6.32 11.98 9.85
C THR A 270 7.10 10.67 10.04
N VAL A 271 8.30 10.55 9.45
CA VAL A 271 9.14 9.35 9.59
C VAL A 271 9.64 9.17 11.03
N VAL A 272 10.15 10.23 11.62
CA VAL A 272 10.66 10.22 13.01
C VAL A 272 9.54 9.96 14.00
N GLY A 273 8.34 10.51 13.73
CA GLY A 273 7.15 10.37 14.57
C GLY A 273 6.60 8.95 14.72
N VAL A 274 7.04 8.01 13.87
CA VAL A 274 6.67 6.59 13.97
C VAL A 274 7.30 5.92 15.21
N PHE A 275 8.46 6.38 15.65
CA PHE A 275 9.23 5.80 16.74
C PHE A 275 9.04 6.63 18.02
N ASP A 276 8.34 6.10 19.01
CA ASP A 276 7.90 6.81 20.22
C ASP A 276 9.05 7.52 20.96
N ASP A 277 10.21 6.88 21.06
CA ASP A 277 11.40 7.43 21.71
C ASP A 277 11.97 8.64 20.94
N LEU A 278 12.00 8.56 19.62
CA LEU A 278 12.44 9.65 18.75
C LEU A 278 11.38 10.77 18.71
N ALA A 279 10.10 10.41 18.58
CA ALA A 279 8.98 11.35 18.56
C ALA A 279 8.99 12.26 19.82
N THR A 280 9.20 11.66 20.99
CA THR A 280 9.33 12.41 22.26
C THR A 280 10.54 13.33 22.27
N ALA A 281 11.66 12.92 21.70
CA ALA A 281 12.88 13.72 21.68
C ALA A 281 12.77 14.94 20.75
N VAL A 282 12.15 14.77 19.56
CA VAL A 282 12.06 15.84 18.55
C VAL A 282 11.17 17.00 18.94
N GLU A 283 10.29 16.85 19.94
CA GLU A 283 9.54 17.98 20.53
C GLU A 283 10.46 19.12 21.01
N LYS A 284 11.74 18.82 21.28
CA LYS A 284 12.75 19.78 21.73
C LYS A 284 13.64 20.28 20.60
N CYS A 285 13.38 19.89 19.36
CA CYS A 285 14.14 20.37 18.21
C CYS A 285 13.81 21.83 17.87
N PRO A 286 14.76 22.57 17.29
CA PRO A 286 14.47 23.88 16.73
C PRO A 286 13.50 23.76 15.53
N ARG A 287 12.78 24.83 15.24
CA ARG A 287 11.85 24.87 14.09
C ARG A 287 12.60 24.66 12.79
N GLY A 288 12.06 23.78 11.95
CA GLY A 288 12.63 23.48 10.63
C GLY A 288 13.83 22.53 10.69
N CYS A 289 14.04 21.83 11.81
CA CYS A 289 15.00 20.74 11.91
C CYS A 289 14.62 19.62 10.93
N THR A 290 15.60 19.14 10.17
CA THR A 290 15.41 17.99 9.26
C THR A 290 15.79 16.67 9.90
N HIS A 291 16.26 16.71 11.16
CA HIS A 291 16.69 15.58 11.99
C HIS A 291 17.91 14.81 11.49
N LEU A 292 18.59 15.32 10.46
CA LEU A 292 19.79 14.70 9.89
C LEU A 292 21.03 14.86 10.80
N GLY A 293 20.98 15.80 11.76
CA GLY A 293 22.12 16.11 12.63
C GLY A 293 23.19 16.95 11.93
N PRO A 294 24.37 17.13 12.57
CA PRO A 294 25.44 17.94 12.01
C PRO A 294 25.93 17.40 10.64
N PRO A 295 26.28 18.28 9.68
CA PRO A 295 26.27 19.73 9.78
C PRO A 295 24.90 20.39 9.47
N ALA A 296 23.92 19.65 9.01
CA ALA A 296 22.61 20.20 8.59
C ALA A 296 21.83 20.77 9.79
N ASP A 297 21.75 20.00 10.86
CA ASP A 297 21.00 20.32 12.08
C ASP A 297 21.87 20.21 13.33
N PRO A 298 22.78 21.15 13.61
CA PRO A 298 23.73 21.04 14.72
C PRO A 298 23.08 21.09 16.12
N GLU A 299 21.83 21.55 16.22
CA GLU A 299 21.06 21.62 17.47
C GLU A 299 19.97 20.55 17.55
N CYS A 300 20.01 19.50 16.71
CA CYS A 300 19.03 18.43 16.69
C CYS A 300 18.95 17.74 18.07
N ALA A 301 17.75 17.64 18.62
CA ALA A 301 17.55 17.03 19.94
C ALA A 301 17.87 15.54 19.97
N LEU A 302 17.82 14.85 18.83
CA LEU A 302 18.19 13.44 18.70
C LEU A 302 19.68 13.20 19.03
N ASP A 303 20.56 14.21 18.89
CA ASP A 303 21.97 14.08 19.23
C ASP A 303 22.25 14.09 20.75
N ARG A 304 21.21 14.29 21.57
CA ARG A 304 21.31 14.23 23.03
C ARG A 304 21.13 12.80 23.59
N PHE A 305 20.84 11.82 22.77
CA PHE A 305 20.85 10.44 23.24
C PHE A 305 22.25 10.01 23.64
N GLU A 306 22.34 9.32 24.79
CA GLU A 306 23.60 8.73 25.22
C GLU A 306 24.10 7.72 24.18
N PRO A 307 25.40 7.72 23.86
CA PRO A 307 26.00 6.77 22.92
C PRO A 307 25.68 5.33 23.29
N ASP A 308 25.61 4.45 22.30
CA ASP A 308 25.39 3.01 22.43
C ASP A 308 24.03 2.59 23.04
N THR A 309 23.12 3.54 23.27
CA THR A 309 21.74 3.22 23.65
C THR A 309 20.91 2.74 22.46
N ALA A 310 19.82 2.02 22.71
CA ALA A 310 18.89 1.60 21.65
C ALA A 310 18.35 2.81 20.85
N SER A 311 18.00 3.91 21.56
CA SER A 311 17.53 5.14 20.89
C SER A 311 18.61 5.81 20.05
N ALA A 312 19.89 5.76 20.46
CA ALA A 312 20.98 6.29 19.66
C ALA A 312 21.20 5.48 18.38
N ARG A 313 21.18 4.14 18.46
CA ARG A 313 21.28 3.28 17.28
C ARG A 313 20.07 3.45 16.36
N ARG A 314 18.85 3.50 16.92
CA ARG A 314 17.62 3.78 16.15
C ARG A 314 17.68 5.14 15.46
N ARG A 315 18.16 6.19 16.15
CA ARG A 315 18.41 7.49 15.51
C ARG A 315 19.29 7.36 14.28
N ASP A 316 20.39 6.63 14.38
CA ASP A 316 21.35 6.48 13.28
C ASP A 316 20.73 5.67 12.12
N ALA A 317 19.94 4.64 12.42
CA ALA A 317 19.19 3.89 11.42
C ALA A 317 18.11 4.76 10.76
N VAL A 318 17.36 5.55 11.53
CA VAL A 318 16.33 6.44 10.98
C VAL A 318 16.94 7.56 10.13
N ARG A 319 18.12 8.08 10.49
CA ARG A 319 18.83 9.06 9.66
C ARG A 319 19.16 8.52 8.27
N LYS A 320 19.53 7.26 8.13
CA LYS A 320 19.69 6.62 6.80
C LYS A 320 18.38 6.63 6.01
N LEU A 321 17.24 6.37 6.67
CA LEU A 321 15.93 6.49 6.01
C LEU A 321 15.65 7.93 5.56
N LEU A 322 15.98 8.95 6.38
CA LEU A 322 15.81 10.35 6.00
C LEU A 322 16.73 10.76 4.84
N GLU A 323 17.95 10.24 4.80
CA GLU A 323 18.87 10.42 3.68
C GLU A 323 18.28 9.80 2.41
N ALA A 324 17.74 8.57 2.48
CA ALA A 324 17.07 7.92 1.38
C ALA A 324 15.80 8.67 0.92
N LEU A 325 15.09 9.32 1.85
CA LEU A 325 13.93 10.16 1.53
C LEU A 325 14.35 11.42 0.77
N SER A 326 15.49 12.01 1.11
CA SER A 326 16.02 13.24 0.49
C SER A 326 16.79 13.00 -0.80
N SER A 327 17.32 11.79 -1.02
CA SER A 327 18.09 11.44 -2.22
C SER A 327 17.17 11.08 -3.38
N ASN A 328 17.05 11.98 -4.36
CA ASN A 328 16.19 11.79 -5.54
C ASN A 328 16.75 10.84 -6.62
N ASN A 329 17.96 10.28 -6.50
CA ASN A 329 18.67 9.79 -7.69
C ASN A 329 19.27 8.39 -7.66
N GLU A 330 19.31 7.64 -6.57
CA GLU A 330 20.09 6.39 -6.54
C GLU A 330 19.29 5.11 -6.78
N TRP A 331 18.00 5.17 -6.84
CA TRP A 331 17.15 3.98 -6.96
C TRP A 331 16.61 3.72 -8.37
N GLU A 332 16.83 4.64 -9.32
CA GLU A 332 16.43 4.49 -10.74
C GLU A 332 17.46 3.76 -11.60
N MET A 333 18.66 3.47 -11.12
CA MET A 333 19.70 2.79 -11.89
C MET A 333 19.70 1.28 -11.70
#